data_98f4ccca4836b0cb4d5dfd4ab9f61870
#
_entry.id   98f4ccca4836b0cb4d5dfd4ab9f61870
#
_cell.length_a   1.000
_cell.length_b   1.000
_cell.length_c   1.000
_cell.angle_alpha   90.00
_cell.angle_beta   90.00
_cell.angle_gamma   90.00
#
_symmetry.space_group_name_H-M   'P 1'
#
loop_
_entity.id
_entity.type
_entity.pdbx_description
1 polymer ?
#
loop_
_entity_poly.entity_id
_entity_poly.type
_entity_poly.pdbx_seq_one_letter_code
_entity_poly.pdbx_strand_id
1 'polypeptide(L)'
;MGHRWARRRKTLRCSVMVKMPRKVMRYSPSAGKHTEHTVERVKKRRASELKWGQRRFRKVTSGYRGFPRPKPDGREKPTKRVNILFRCTETGKAHYAPCQRAKKFELVDK
;
A
#
# COMPACT_ATOMS: atom_id res chain seq x y z
N MET A 1 -1.52 -35.03 -27.63
CA MET A 1 -1.54 -33.63 -28.08
C MET A 1 -1.69 -32.73 -26.87
N GLY A 2 -0.59 -32.26 -26.32
CA GLY A 2 -0.60 -31.42 -25.13
C GLY A 2 -0.70 -29.95 -25.50
N HIS A 3 -1.85 -29.33 -25.26
CA HIS A 3 -1.93 -27.89 -25.27
C HIS A 3 -1.21 -27.36 -24.02
N ARG A 4 0.04 -27.04 -24.19
CA ARG A 4 0.78 -26.32 -23.15
C ARG A 4 0.21 -24.91 -23.08
N TRP A 5 -0.63 -24.69 -22.11
CA TRP A 5 -0.97 -23.35 -21.65
C TRP A 5 0.28 -22.77 -20.97
N ALA A 6 1.26 -22.42 -21.76
CA ALA A 6 2.31 -21.53 -21.30
C ALA A 6 1.69 -20.14 -21.15
N ARG A 7 0.96 -19.93 -20.06
CA ARG A 7 0.73 -18.58 -19.60
C ARG A 7 2.10 -17.98 -19.33
N ARG A 8 2.62 -17.31 -20.33
CA ARG A 8 3.74 -16.40 -20.09
C ARG A 8 3.24 -15.50 -18.97
N ARG A 9 3.66 -15.80 -17.75
CA ARG A 9 3.62 -14.82 -16.70
C ARG A 9 4.44 -13.67 -17.26
N LYS A 10 3.75 -12.63 -17.73
CA LYS A 10 4.41 -11.35 -17.92
C LYS A 10 5.01 -11.09 -16.56
N THR A 11 6.28 -11.32 -16.44
CA THR A 11 7.06 -10.78 -15.34
C THR A 11 6.83 -9.29 -15.43
N LEU A 12 5.89 -8.83 -14.65
CA LEU A 12 5.76 -7.42 -14.38
C LEU A 12 7.11 -7.03 -13.80
N ARG A 13 7.97 -6.53 -14.67
CA ARG A 13 9.16 -5.85 -14.19
C ARG A 13 8.61 -4.85 -13.20
N CYS A 14 8.86 -5.09 -11.90
CA CYS A 14 8.53 -4.11 -10.89
C CYS A 14 9.19 -2.84 -11.35
N SER A 15 8.42 -1.93 -11.93
CA SER A 15 8.93 -0.65 -12.31
C SER A 15 9.47 -0.02 -11.04
N VAL A 16 10.76 0.20 -11.01
CA VAL A 16 11.49 0.79 -9.88
C VAL A 16 10.86 2.12 -9.47
N MET A 17 10.26 2.81 -10.42
CA MET A 17 9.52 4.05 -10.20
C MET A 17 8.09 3.90 -10.70
N VAL A 18 7.13 4.21 -9.83
CA VAL A 18 5.72 4.33 -10.20
C VAL A 18 5.34 5.81 -10.15
N LYS A 19 4.91 6.32 -11.29
CA LYS A 19 4.37 7.68 -11.40
C LYS A 19 2.86 7.57 -11.56
N MET A 20 2.12 8.38 -10.84
CA MET A 20 0.67 8.40 -10.90
C MET A 20 0.18 9.84 -10.97
N PRO A 21 -0.81 10.16 -11.82
CA PRO A 21 -1.36 11.50 -11.88
C PRO A 21 -2.12 11.82 -10.56
N ARG A 22 -2.12 13.08 -10.19
CA ARG A 22 -2.81 13.54 -8.97
C ARG A 22 -4.32 13.46 -9.05
N LYS A 23 -4.86 13.48 -10.26
CA LYS A 23 -6.30 13.39 -10.52
C LYS A 23 -6.59 12.27 -11.50
N VAL A 24 -7.54 11.42 -11.16
CA VAL A 24 -7.97 10.30 -11.99
C VAL A 24 -9.50 10.19 -11.97
N MET A 25 -10.06 9.67 -13.05
CA MET A 25 -11.47 9.36 -13.12
C MET A 25 -11.72 7.93 -12.63
N ARG A 26 -12.54 7.78 -11.60
CA ARG A 26 -12.93 6.47 -11.07
C ARG A 26 -14.41 6.45 -10.71
N TYR A 27 -14.97 5.23 -10.61
CA TYR A 27 -16.34 5.03 -10.21
C TYR A 27 -16.53 5.39 -8.73
N SER A 28 -17.52 6.25 -8.46
CA SER A 28 -17.94 6.57 -7.10
C SER A 28 -19.27 5.89 -6.79
N PRO A 29 -19.30 4.93 -5.85
CA PRO A 29 -20.57 4.26 -5.48
C PRO A 29 -21.62 5.22 -4.94
N SER A 30 -21.20 6.27 -4.23
CA SER A 30 -22.11 7.26 -3.66
C SER A 30 -22.74 8.16 -4.71
N ALA A 31 -22.01 8.50 -5.76
CA ALA A 31 -22.52 9.30 -6.88
C ALA A 31 -23.18 8.43 -7.96
N GLY A 32 -22.89 7.12 -7.97
CA GLY A 32 -23.40 6.18 -8.99
C GLY A 32 -22.81 6.37 -10.38
N LYS A 33 -21.74 7.12 -10.52
CA LYS A 33 -21.09 7.44 -11.80
C LYS A 33 -19.57 7.60 -11.62
N HIS A 34 -18.86 7.65 -12.73
CA HIS A 34 -17.43 8.00 -12.70
C HIS A 34 -17.27 9.49 -12.41
N THR A 35 -16.49 9.81 -11.39
CA THR A 35 -16.19 11.17 -10.98
C THR A 35 -14.69 11.37 -10.87
N GLU A 36 -14.27 12.62 -10.86
CA GLU A 36 -12.88 12.97 -10.63
C GLU A 36 -12.48 12.65 -9.18
N HIS A 37 -11.34 11.99 -9.01
CA HIS A 37 -10.80 11.65 -7.71
C HIS A 37 -9.40 12.23 -7.55
N THR A 38 -9.12 12.76 -6.37
CA THR A 38 -7.78 13.19 -5.99
C THR A 38 -7.02 12.00 -5.43
N VAL A 39 -5.81 11.78 -5.92
CA VAL A 39 -4.95 10.69 -5.48
C VAL A 39 -4.06 11.19 -4.34
N GLU A 40 -4.08 10.45 -3.23
CA GLU A 40 -3.26 10.75 -2.07
C GLU A 40 -2.46 9.52 -1.66
N ARG A 41 -1.23 9.73 -1.23
CA ARG A 41 -0.43 8.67 -0.61
C ARG A 41 -0.68 8.66 0.89
N VAL A 42 -1.10 7.51 1.40
CA VAL A 42 -1.40 7.34 2.82
C VAL A 42 -0.15 6.87 3.56
N LYS A 43 0.22 7.60 4.59
CA LYS A 43 1.32 7.23 5.48
C LYS A 43 0.90 6.08 6.41
N LYS A 44 1.86 5.25 6.77
CA LYS A 44 1.68 4.18 7.74
C LYS A 44 1.33 4.75 9.11
N ARG A 45 0.31 4.20 9.75
CA ARG A 45 -0.10 4.62 11.08
C ARG A 45 0.83 4.05 12.15
N ARG A 46 0.95 4.78 13.24
CA ARG A 46 1.61 4.30 14.45
C ARG A 46 0.80 3.12 15.03
N ALA A 47 1.48 2.12 15.60
CA ALA A 47 0.84 1.01 16.27
C ALA A 47 0.02 1.49 17.48
N SER A 48 -1.21 0.97 17.61
CA SER A 48 -2.10 1.32 18.73
C SER A 48 -1.79 0.47 19.96
N GLU A 49 -1.46 1.10 21.08
CA GLU A 49 -1.25 0.43 22.35
C GLU A 49 -2.56 -0.11 22.99
N LEU A 50 -3.70 0.27 22.43
CA LEU A 50 -5.02 -0.26 22.89
C LEU A 50 -5.30 -1.65 22.35
N LYS A 51 -4.59 -2.10 21.33
CA LYS A 51 -4.74 -3.45 20.79
C LYS A 51 -4.08 -4.49 21.66
N TRP A 52 -4.77 -5.60 21.86
CA TRP A 52 -4.28 -6.70 22.69
C TRP A 52 -2.93 -7.29 22.24
N GLY A 53 -2.75 -7.47 20.93
CA GLY A 53 -1.48 -7.95 20.38
C GLY A 53 -0.30 -7.03 20.71
N GLN A 54 -0.51 -5.73 20.67
CA GLN A 54 0.53 -4.75 21.02
C GLN A 54 0.85 -4.77 22.52
N ARG A 55 -0.15 -4.90 23.37
CA ARG A 55 0.05 -5.03 24.83
C ARG A 55 0.84 -6.29 25.17
N ARG A 56 0.51 -7.40 24.52
CA ARG A 56 1.22 -8.67 24.74
C ARG A 56 2.67 -8.59 24.30
N PHE A 57 2.95 -7.91 23.21
CA PHE A 57 4.31 -7.65 22.77
C PHE A 57 5.10 -6.83 23.80
N ARG A 58 4.48 -5.82 24.41
CA ARG A 58 5.10 -5.03 25.49
C ARG A 58 5.42 -5.87 26.71
N LYS A 59 4.54 -6.78 27.08
CA LYS A 59 4.79 -7.73 28.17
C LYS A 59 6.01 -8.61 27.91
N VAL A 60 6.14 -9.13 26.70
CA VAL A 60 7.26 -10.01 26.32
C VAL A 60 8.58 -9.25 26.25
N THR A 61 8.55 -7.98 25.87
CA THR A 61 9.76 -7.14 25.81
C THR A 61 10.22 -6.61 27.18
N SER A 62 9.36 -6.67 28.20
CA SER A 62 9.73 -6.28 29.56
C SER A 62 10.65 -7.33 30.18
N GLY A 63 11.68 -6.91 30.92
CA GLY A 63 12.64 -7.77 31.59
C GLY A 63 13.90 -8.04 30.76
N TYR A 64 14.67 -9.06 31.17
CA TYR A 64 16.02 -9.34 30.65
C TYR A 64 16.06 -10.34 29.48
N ARG A 65 14.94 -10.66 28.87
CA ARG A 65 14.83 -11.70 27.82
C ARG A 65 15.30 -11.28 26.43
N GLY A 66 15.75 -10.06 26.23
CA GLY A 66 16.12 -9.53 24.92
C GLY A 66 14.91 -9.14 24.07
N PHE A 67 15.13 -8.92 22.79
CA PHE A 67 14.10 -8.47 21.86
C PHE A 67 13.58 -9.63 21.02
N PRO A 68 12.27 -10.01 21.13
CA PRO A 68 11.74 -11.21 20.46
C PRO A 68 11.57 -11.09 18.95
N ARG A 69 11.64 -9.87 18.40
CA ARG A 69 11.52 -9.60 16.96
C ARG A 69 12.69 -8.76 16.46
N PRO A 70 13.91 -9.32 16.45
CA PRO A 70 15.06 -8.56 15.96
C PRO A 70 14.89 -8.25 14.47
N LYS A 71 15.18 -7.01 14.10
CA LYS A 71 15.29 -6.63 12.70
C LYS A 71 16.71 -6.91 12.22
N PRO A 72 16.86 -7.62 11.08
CA PRO A 72 18.18 -7.76 10.47
C PRO A 72 18.70 -6.38 10.06
N ASP A 73 19.93 -6.06 10.46
CA ASP A 73 20.58 -4.81 10.09
C ASP A 73 20.89 -4.80 8.58
N GLY A 74 20.51 -3.71 7.91
CA GLY A 74 20.78 -3.51 6.50
C GLY A 74 19.97 -4.40 5.54
N ARG A 75 19.06 -5.22 6.06
CA ARG A 75 18.24 -6.11 5.23
C ARG A 75 16.85 -5.54 5.03
N GLU A 76 16.63 -4.93 3.85
CA GLU A 76 15.32 -4.44 3.45
C GLU A 76 14.94 -5.01 2.09
N LYS A 77 13.63 -5.15 1.85
CA LYS A 77 13.14 -5.49 0.51
C LYS A 77 13.40 -4.32 -0.44
N PRO A 78 13.76 -4.60 -1.70
CA PRO A 78 14.02 -3.53 -2.67
C PRO A 78 12.78 -2.71 -3.00
N THR A 79 11.59 -3.27 -2.81
CA THR A 79 10.33 -2.58 -3.07
C THR A 79 9.45 -2.56 -1.82
N LYS A 80 8.71 -1.49 -1.64
CA LYS A 80 7.76 -1.30 -0.54
C LYS A 80 6.34 -1.17 -1.08
N ARG A 81 5.36 -1.64 -0.32
CA ARG A 81 3.94 -1.47 -0.68
C ARG A 81 3.51 -0.04 -0.44
N VAL A 82 2.91 0.56 -1.44
CA VAL A 82 2.40 1.93 -1.38
C VAL A 82 0.88 1.90 -1.26
N ASN A 83 0.35 2.53 -0.23
CA ASN A 83 -1.08 2.71 -0.05
C ASN A 83 -1.54 3.99 -0.72
N ILE A 84 -2.51 3.87 -1.61
CA ILE A 84 -3.05 4.97 -2.38
C ILE A 84 -4.52 5.15 -2.01
N LEU A 85 -4.91 6.37 -1.70
CA LEU A 85 -6.27 6.75 -1.38
C LEU A 85 -6.83 7.59 -2.53
N PHE A 86 -8.02 7.23 -2.99
CA PHE A 86 -8.77 8.00 -3.97
C PHE A 86 -9.93 8.72 -3.27
N ARG A 87 -9.87 10.03 -3.26
CA ARG A 87 -10.91 10.87 -2.66
C ARG A 87 -11.75 11.50 -3.74
N CYS A 88 -13.05 11.22 -3.72
CA CYS A 88 -13.99 11.83 -4.64
C CYS A 88 -14.12 13.34 -4.38
N THR A 89 -14.02 14.14 -5.44
CA THR A 89 -14.15 15.60 -5.33
C THR A 89 -15.60 16.06 -5.13
N GLU A 90 -16.57 15.30 -5.63
CA GLU A 90 -17.99 15.64 -5.52
C GLU A 90 -18.59 15.23 -4.18
N THR A 91 -18.36 14.01 -3.73
CA THR A 91 -18.96 13.47 -2.50
C THR A 91 -18.06 13.57 -1.28
N GLY A 92 -16.78 13.80 -1.46
CA GLY A 92 -15.78 13.83 -0.38
C GLY A 92 -15.44 12.46 0.21
N LYS A 93 -16.08 11.40 -0.22
CA LYS A 93 -15.80 10.04 0.24
C LYS A 93 -14.54 9.50 -0.42
N ALA A 94 -13.77 8.74 0.35
CA ALA A 94 -12.51 8.18 -0.10
C ALA A 94 -12.53 6.65 -0.03
N HIS A 95 -11.80 6.01 -0.93
CA HIS A 95 -11.61 4.56 -0.91
C HIS A 95 -10.16 4.20 -1.27
N TYR A 96 -9.75 3.03 -0.83
CA TYR A 96 -8.43 2.51 -1.12
C TYR A 96 -8.43 1.69 -2.42
N ALA A 97 -7.31 1.74 -3.13
CA ALA A 97 -7.02 0.80 -4.20
C ALA A 97 -6.11 -0.32 -3.68
N PRO A 98 -6.02 -1.46 -4.40
CA PRO A 98 -5.04 -2.48 -4.08
C PRO A 98 -3.63 -1.90 -4.05
N CYS A 99 -2.84 -2.29 -3.04
CA CYS A 99 -1.48 -1.80 -2.87
C CYS A 99 -0.58 -2.27 -3.99
N GLN A 100 0.19 -1.37 -4.56
CA GLN A 100 1.25 -1.68 -5.51
C GLN A 100 2.61 -1.64 -4.82
N ARG A 101 3.51 -2.49 -5.26
CA ARG A 101 4.90 -2.44 -4.79
C ARG A 101 5.71 -1.52 -5.69
N ALA A 102 6.41 -0.59 -5.07
CA ALA A 102 7.27 0.35 -5.78
C ALA A 102 8.53 0.66 -4.97
N LYS A 103 9.63 0.87 -5.63
CA LYS A 103 10.85 1.37 -5.01
C LYS A 103 10.73 2.86 -4.72
N LYS A 104 10.20 3.60 -5.68
CA LYS A 104 9.96 5.04 -5.59
C LYS A 104 8.58 5.35 -6.17
N PHE A 105 7.81 6.12 -5.45
CA PHE A 105 6.47 6.54 -5.86
C PHE A 105 6.39 8.06 -5.91
N GLU A 106 5.90 8.59 -7.01
CA GLU A 106 5.72 10.02 -7.23
C GLU A 106 4.32 10.33 -7.75
N LEU A 107 3.73 11.40 -7.25
CA LEU A 107 2.53 12.00 -7.81
C LEU A 107 2.96 13.10 -8.78
N VAL A 108 2.49 13.01 -10.01
CA VAL A 108 2.82 13.96 -11.07
C VAL A 108 1.58 14.73 -11.51
N ASP A 109 1.75 15.99 -11.80
CA ASP A 109 0.71 16.78 -12.46
C ASP A 109 0.68 16.42 -13.95
N LYS A 110 -0.53 16.17 -14.44
CA LYS A 110 -0.72 15.88 -15.84
C LYS A 110 -1.08 17.14 -16.60
#